data_d1f9027453feac5038495ba198105cb0
#
_entry.id   d1f9027453feac5038495ba198105cb0
#
_cell.length_a   1.000
_cell.length_b   1.000
_cell.length_c   1.000
_cell.angle_alpha   90.00
_cell.angle_beta   90.00
_cell.angle_gamma   90.00
#
_symmetry.space_group_name_H-M   'P 1'
#
loop_
_entity.id
_entity.type
_entity.pdbx_description
1 polymer ?
#
loop_
_entity_poly.entity_id
_entity_poly.type
_entity_poly.pdbx_seq_one_letter_code
_entity_poly.pdbx_strand_id
1 'polypeptide(L)'
;MATSCDGNIMGLVYVEPAREYPKGTEVGMYYDFPAPSTWNEYLDQMKKGSPFVGYLPIERTYRCVLAAGHFADSVTGGINEHGVSMGIEFMGMRPELVSQRGGVSTCSNHWTTSLIANGLMRCKTARQAIQLMGAMVEKYGFTYYWGPTAGCAIPIVDEKEAWIMEIFGPGKDWIPSGKKPGAVWCAQRVPDGEVTCNANRSRIGEVDPDNADCYLASANIYSLAEELELWRPGSPFVWHDVYGTPGGRENSLREWAVLNRLAPSMRLEATGDPEKDRFPFSVKPDAKVSVVVLMSLTRDGYQGTQFDITNHEGFHPGGKKSPLASPFGSSDLFDLVGIKPERCIGSQTSGYVYISQVRDWLPAPVSGCMWSTLGPSFTSCFAPVYSGVTKITESWSRSPDFSRI
;
A
#
# COMPACT_ATOMS: atom_id res chain seq x y z
N MET A 1 0.61 9.32 8.11
CA MET A 1 0.24 8.07 7.39
C MET A 1 0.64 6.88 8.23
N ALA A 2 -0.17 5.82 8.27
CA ALA A 2 0.19 4.54 8.89
C ALA A 2 0.01 3.44 7.84
N THR A 3 0.90 2.44 7.83
CA THR A 3 0.83 1.30 6.93
C THR A 3 1.45 0.06 7.57
N SER A 4 0.98 -1.12 7.16
CA SER A 4 1.56 -2.42 7.52
C SER A 4 1.81 -3.23 6.25
N CYS A 5 2.79 -4.10 6.29
CA CYS A 5 3.01 -5.10 5.27
C CYS A 5 2.80 -6.48 5.89
N ASP A 6 1.70 -7.11 5.51
CA ASP A 6 1.26 -8.39 6.06
C ASP A 6 1.59 -9.53 5.08
N GLY A 7 1.84 -10.68 5.66
CA GLY A 7 2.28 -11.90 4.98
C GLY A 7 3.35 -12.55 5.85
N ASN A 8 3.62 -13.81 5.71
CA ASN A 8 4.71 -14.49 6.44
C ASN A 8 6.08 -13.96 5.95
N ILE A 9 6.33 -12.67 6.14
CA ILE A 9 7.51 -11.95 5.66
C ILE A 9 8.31 -11.40 6.82
N MET A 10 9.61 -11.27 6.60
CA MET A 10 10.48 -10.52 7.50
C MET A 10 10.55 -9.07 7.05
N GLY A 11 10.31 -8.15 7.96
CA GLY A 11 10.46 -6.74 7.72
C GLY A 11 11.90 -6.28 7.84
N LEU A 12 12.29 -5.35 6.99
CA LEU A 12 13.56 -4.65 7.04
C LEU A 12 13.32 -3.15 7.01
N VAL A 13 14.18 -2.41 7.70
CA VAL A 13 14.27 -0.95 7.59
C VAL A 13 15.72 -0.58 7.36
N TYR A 14 16.02 0.12 6.29
CA TYR A 14 17.38 0.50 5.94
C TYR A 14 17.46 1.90 5.32
N VAL A 15 18.66 2.43 5.22
CA VAL A 15 18.92 3.74 4.61
C VAL A 15 19.51 3.53 3.23
N GLU A 16 18.87 4.11 2.22
CA GLU A 16 19.47 4.30 0.90
C GLU A 16 20.04 5.72 0.83
N PRO A 17 21.36 5.88 0.62
CA PRO A 17 21.98 7.20 0.61
C PRO A 17 21.60 8.00 -0.65
N ALA A 18 21.62 9.33 -0.54
CA ALA A 18 21.54 10.20 -1.70
C ALA A 18 22.74 9.98 -2.62
N ARG A 19 22.50 10.04 -3.93
CA ARG A 19 23.54 9.90 -4.96
C ARG A 19 23.35 10.94 -6.05
N GLU A 20 24.46 11.49 -6.52
CA GLU A 20 24.56 12.29 -7.73
C GLU A 20 25.12 11.42 -8.86
N TYR A 21 24.60 11.58 -10.05
CA TYR A 21 25.04 10.86 -11.24
C TYR A 21 25.56 11.83 -12.29
N PRO A 22 26.58 11.48 -13.08
CA PRO A 22 27.03 12.30 -14.18
C PRO A 22 25.90 12.65 -15.13
N LYS A 23 25.93 13.85 -15.71
CA LYS A 23 24.93 14.29 -16.69
C LYS A 23 24.83 13.28 -17.84
N GLY A 24 23.59 12.91 -18.17
CA GLY A 24 23.31 11.93 -19.22
C GLY A 24 23.44 10.47 -18.79
N THR A 25 23.60 10.22 -17.47
CA THR A 25 23.54 8.84 -16.95
C THR A 25 22.17 8.25 -17.19
N GLU A 26 22.16 7.02 -17.68
CA GLU A 26 20.97 6.19 -17.81
C GLU A 26 21.17 4.87 -17.07
N VAL A 27 20.13 4.41 -16.38
CA VAL A 27 20.12 3.13 -15.66
C VAL A 27 19.18 2.16 -16.36
N GLY A 28 19.56 0.89 -16.42
CA GLY A 28 18.73 -0.16 -17.03
C GLY A 28 17.45 -0.36 -16.22
N MET A 29 16.36 -0.55 -16.94
CA MET A 29 15.05 -0.94 -16.39
C MET A 29 14.74 -2.37 -16.81
N TYR A 30 14.23 -3.15 -15.85
CA TYR A 30 13.93 -4.55 -16.05
C TYR A 30 12.55 -4.85 -15.48
N TYR A 31 11.67 -5.47 -16.25
CA TYR A 31 10.37 -5.89 -15.75
C TYR A 31 10.54 -6.93 -14.64
N ASP A 32 9.68 -6.82 -13.65
CA ASP A 32 9.42 -7.94 -12.78
C ASP A 32 8.74 -9.06 -13.56
N PHE A 33 8.96 -10.26 -13.11
CA PHE A 33 8.25 -11.40 -13.66
C PHE A 33 6.77 -11.30 -13.32
N PRO A 34 5.87 -11.70 -14.24
CA PRO A 34 4.51 -11.99 -13.82
C PRO A 34 4.56 -12.99 -12.68
N ALA A 35 3.76 -12.76 -11.66
CA ALA A 35 3.79 -13.60 -10.46
C ALA A 35 3.62 -15.07 -10.85
N PRO A 36 4.57 -15.91 -10.50
CA PRO A 36 4.51 -17.32 -10.82
C PRO A 36 3.42 -17.98 -9.97
N SER A 37 2.73 -18.96 -10.53
CA SER A 37 1.73 -19.73 -9.82
C SER A 37 2.35 -20.67 -8.78
N THR A 38 3.66 -20.97 -8.90
CA THR A 38 4.40 -21.84 -8.01
C THR A 38 5.80 -21.31 -7.68
N TRP A 39 6.34 -21.73 -6.52
CA TRP A 39 7.71 -21.42 -6.11
C TRP A 39 8.76 -21.90 -7.13
N ASN A 40 8.55 -23.03 -7.79
CA ASN A 40 9.47 -23.55 -8.80
C ASN A 40 9.49 -22.66 -10.06
N GLU A 41 8.33 -22.17 -10.51
CA GLU A 41 8.25 -21.20 -11.61
C GLU A 41 8.97 -19.92 -11.26
N TYR A 42 8.83 -19.42 -10.03
CA TYR A 42 9.56 -18.26 -9.54
C TYR A 42 11.08 -18.44 -9.63
N LEU A 43 11.60 -19.57 -9.14
CA LEU A 43 13.03 -19.89 -9.21
C LEU A 43 13.52 -20.02 -10.65
N ASP A 44 12.72 -20.58 -11.54
CA ASP A 44 13.07 -20.71 -12.95
C ASP A 44 13.04 -19.38 -13.70
N GLN A 45 12.14 -18.47 -13.33
CA GLN A 45 12.13 -17.10 -13.82
C GLN A 45 13.36 -16.33 -13.35
N MET A 46 13.72 -16.42 -12.06
CA MET A 46 14.93 -15.79 -11.52
C MET A 46 16.21 -16.25 -12.28
N LYS A 47 16.31 -17.53 -12.64
CA LYS A 47 17.45 -18.05 -13.44
C LYS A 47 17.50 -17.45 -14.84
N LYS A 48 16.37 -17.13 -15.45
CA LYS A 48 16.28 -16.55 -16.81
C LYS A 48 16.62 -15.06 -16.85
N GLY A 49 16.62 -14.37 -15.71
CA GLY A 49 16.80 -12.92 -15.60
C GLY A 49 15.57 -12.14 -16.06
N SER A 50 15.39 -10.96 -15.50
CA SER A 50 14.27 -10.06 -15.83
C SER A 50 14.40 -9.49 -17.23
N PRO A 51 13.31 -9.39 -18.02
CA PRO A 51 13.35 -8.79 -19.34
C PRO A 51 13.78 -7.33 -19.28
N PHE A 52 14.77 -6.97 -20.09
CA PHE A 52 15.18 -5.58 -20.23
C PHE A 52 14.09 -4.77 -20.95
N VAL A 53 13.75 -3.61 -20.39
CA VAL A 53 12.64 -2.75 -20.84
C VAL A 53 13.15 -1.49 -21.55
N GLY A 54 14.30 -1.01 -21.14
CA GLY A 54 14.86 0.24 -21.63
C GLY A 54 15.74 0.92 -20.59
N TYR A 55 15.98 2.19 -20.83
CA TYR A 55 16.78 3.02 -19.94
C TYR A 55 15.94 4.10 -19.27
N LEU A 56 16.25 4.34 -17.99
CA LEU A 56 15.70 5.43 -17.19
C LEU A 56 16.79 6.49 -17.01
N PRO A 57 16.61 7.72 -17.49
CA PRO A 57 17.55 8.80 -17.24
C PRO A 57 17.53 9.16 -15.76
N ILE A 58 18.72 9.37 -15.18
CA ILE A 58 18.88 9.71 -13.78
C ILE A 58 20.01 10.72 -13.58
N GLU A 59 19.75 11.76 -12.82
CA GLU A 59 20.73 12.76 -12.44
C GLU A 59 21.00 12.72 -10.93
N ARG A 60 20.00 12.35 -10.14
CA ARG A 60 20.07 12.34 -8.70
C ARG A 60 19.08 11.36 -8.08
N THR A 61 19.47 10.77 -6.94
CA THR A 61 18.53 10.15 -5.98
C THR A 61 18.66 10.82 -4.62
N TYR A 62 17.53 10.93 -3.92
CA TYR A 62 17.45 11.44 -2.55
C TYR A 62 17.69 10.34 -1.54
N ARG A 63 18.22 10.70 -0.36
CA ARG A 63 18.32 9.78 0.75
C ARG A 63 16.93 9.37 1.23
N CYS A 64 16.75 8.07 1.46
CA CYS A 64 15.52 7.49 1.94
C CYS A 64 15.76 6.58 3.13
N VAL A 65 14.79 6.56 4.05
CA VAL A 65 14.58 5.46 5.00
C VAL A 65 13.53 4.57 4.38
N LEU A 66 13.90 3.35 4.03
CA LEU A 66 13.06 2.43 3.28
C LEU A 66 12.60 1.28 4.16
N ALA A 67 11.35 0.88 3.98
CA ALA A 67 10.80 -0.36 4.49
C ALA A 67 10.70 -1.37 3.34
N ALA A 68 11.18 -2.59 3.60
CA ALA A 68 11.17 -3.67 2.64
C ALA A 68 10.59 -4.94 3.24
N GLY A 69 9.97 -5.74 2.40
CA GLY A 69 9.48 -7.06 2.77
C GLY A 69 10.50 -8.15 2.49
N HIS A 70 10.09 -9.36 2.68
CA HIS A 70 10.81 -10.64 2.74
C HIS A 70 11.95 -10.88 1.76
N PHE A 71 11.85 -10.36 0.56
CA PHE A 71 12.94 -10.43 -0.40
C PHE A 71 13.63 -9.08 -0.33
N ALA A 72 14.81 -9.03 0.27
CA ALA A 72 15.55 -7.85 0.73
C ALA A 72 15.61 -6.64 -0.22
N ASP A 73 15.23 -6.82 -1.47
CA ASP A 73 15.33 -5.81 -2.51
C ASP A 73 13.98 -5.15 -2.86
N SER A 74 12.87 -5.63 -2.26
CA SER A 74 11.52 -5.19 -2.57
C SER A 74 11.11 -4.02 -1.68
N VAL A 75 11.32 -2.80 -2.15
CA VAL A 75 10.90 -1.57 -1.45
C VAL A 75 9.39 -1.44 -1.49
N THR A 76 8.76 -1.56 -0.31
CA THR A 76 7.31 -1.51 -0.16
C THR A 76 6.81 -0.22 0.47
N GLY A 77 7.72 0.66 0.91
CA GLY A 77 7.41 1.98 1.44
C GLY A 77 8.60 2.66 2.07
N GLY A 78 8.35 3.78 2.74
CA GLY A 78 9.39 4.54 3.43
C GLY A 78 9.13 6.04 3.45
N ILE A 79 10.18 6.79 3.77
CA ILE A 79 10.21 8.25 3.77
C ILE A 79 11.54 8.76 3.21
N ASN A 80 11.52 9.82 2.42
CA ASN A 80 12.73 10.47 1.93
C ASN A 80 13.12 11.70 2.74
N GLU A 81 14.29 12.28 2.43
CA GLU A 81 14.84 13.46 3.11
C GLU A 81 14.03 14.74 2.89
N HIS A 82 13.09 14.76 1.95
CA HIS A 82 12.15 15.85 1.69
C HIS A 82 10.78 15.64 2.37
N GLY A 83 10.63 14.56 3.16
CA GLY A 83 9.38 14.26 3.84
C GLY A 83 8.31 13.58 2.99
N VAL A 84 8.60 13.23 1.73
CA VAL A 84 7.68 12.39 0.96
C VAL A 84 7.69 11.00 1.55
N SER A 85 6.52 10.50 1.95
CA SER A 85 6.35 9.14 2.45
C SER A 85 5.28 8.40 1.68
N MET A 86 5.52 7.12 1.44
CA MET A 86 4.63 6.25 0.67
C MET A 86 4.55 4.87 1.29
N GLY A 87 3.40 4.22 1.11
CA GLY A 87 3.21 2.80 1.34
C GLY A 87 2.59 2.16 0.12
N ILE A 88 2.36 0.86 0.18
CA ILE A 88 1.63 0.15 -0.87
C ILE A 88 0.50 -0.66 -0.28
N GLU A 89 -0.48 -0.90 -1.11
CA GLU A 89 -1.56 -1.79 -0.81
C GLU A 89 -2.03 -2.48 -2.10
N PHE A 90 -2.19 -3.78 -1.99
CA PHE A 90 -2.82 -4.58 -3.02
C PHE A 90 -4.35 -4.40 -2.96
N MET A 91 -5.00 -4.34 -4.12
CA MET A 91 -6.46 -4.32 -4.19
C MET A 91 -6.98 -5.16 -5.35
N GLY A 92 -8.22 -5.64 -5.21
CA GLY A 92 -8.88 -6.39 -6.27
C GLY A 92 -9.12 -5.54 -7.51
N MET A 93 -8.98 -6.14 -8.68
CA MET A 93 -9.11 -5.53 -10.00
C MET A 93 -10.07 -6.34 -10.87
N ARG A 94 -10.81 -5.66 -11.73
CA ARG A 94 -11.65 -6.34 -12.74
C ARG A 94 -10.79 -7.22 -13.65
N PRO A 95 -11.23 -8.46 -13.99
CA PRO A 95 -10.43 -9.38 -14.82
C PRO A 95 -10.09 -8.82 -16.21
N GLU A 96 -10.93 -7.96 -16.76
CA GLU A 96 -10.75 -7.32 -18.06
C GLU A 96 -9.50 -6.45 -18.13
N LEU A 97 -9.01 -5.98 -16.98
CA LEU A 97 -7.84 -5.10 -16.86
C LEU A 97 -6.51 -5.87 -16.82
N VAL A 98 -6.55 -7.18 -16.76
CA VAL A 98 -5.34 -8.01 -16.65
C VAL A 98 -4.49 -7.89 -17.90
N SER A 99 -3.22 -7.50 -17.73
CA SER A 99 -2.21 -7.51 -18.81
C SER A 99 -1.41 -8.80 -18.79
N GLN A 100 -1.14 -9.34 -19.98
CA GLN A 100 -0.26 -10.52 -20.14
C GLN A 100 1.20 -10.13 -20.44
N ARG A 101 1.51 -8.83 -20.50
CA ARG A 101 2.81 -8.33 -21.00
C ARG A 101 3.80 -7.95 -19.90
N GLY A 102 3.38 -7.99 -18.66
CA GLY A 102 4.18 -7.43 -17.57
C GLY A 102 4.16 -5.90 -17.58
N GLY A 103 5.01 -5.28 -16.76
CA GLY A 103 5.07 -3.82 -16.61
C GLY A 103 5.99 -3.42 -15.48
N VAL A 104 5.99 -2.15 -15.14
CA VAL A 104 6.55 -1.66 -13.89
C VAL A 104 5.63 -2.08 -12.73
N SER A 105 6.23 -2.32 -11.58
CA SER A 105 5.52 -2.85 -10.41
C SER A 105 5.55 -1.84 -9.27
N THR A 106 4.61 -1.95 -8.35
CA THR A 106 4.60 -1.12 -7.13
C THR A 106 5.85 -1.31 -6.32
N CYS A 107 6.22 -2.55 -6.04
CA CYS A 107 7.47 -2.93 -5.41
C CYS A 107 8.17 -3.95 -6.29
N SER A 108 9.41 -3.72 -6.61
CA SER A 108 10.21 -4.57 -7.50
C SER A 108 11.53 -4.91 -6.83
N ASN A 109 12.11 -6.05 -7.21
CA ASN A 109 13.48 -6.40 -6.85
C ASN A 109 14.50 -5.48 -7.54
N HIS A 110 14.07 -4.78 -8.59
CA HIS A 110 14.86 -3.75 -9.27
C HIS A 110 14.28 -2.37 -8.95
N TRP A 111 14.99 -1.58 -8.18
CA TRP A 111 14.51 -0.24 -7.77
C TRP A 111 14.11 0.63 -8.97
N THR A 112 14.76 0.46 -10.13
CA THR A 112 14.47 1.22 -11.35
C THR A 112 13.06 0.97 -11.90
N THR A 113 12.51 -0.22 -11.68
CA THR A 113 11.14 -0.60 -12.07
C THR A 113 10.14 -0.52 -10.92
N SER A 114 10.59 -0.30 -9.69
CA SER A 114 9.72 -0.11 -8.54
C SER A 114 9.14 1.31 -8.54
N LEU A 115 7.82 1.43 -8.55
CA LEU A 115 7.12 2.72 -8.45
C LEU A 115 7.43 3.40 -7.12
N ILE A 116 7.37 2.67 -6.01
CA ILE A 116 7.65 3.20 -4.66
C ILE A 116 9.08 3.71 -4.56
N ALA A 117 10.06 2.93 -5.02
CA ALA A 117 11.46 3.36 -4.97
C ALA A 117 11.70 4.63 -5.82
N ASN A 118 11.16 4.67 -7.05
CA ASN A 118 11.28 5.86 -7.89
C ASN A 118 10.61 7.09 -7.29
N GLY A 119 9.39 6.95 -6.76
CA GLY A 119 8.69 8.06 -6.11
C GLY A 119 9.46 8.60 -4.90
N LEU A 120 9.97 7.73 -4.03
CA LEU A 120 10.75 8.13 -2.85
C LEU A 120 12.11 8.72 -3.23
N MET A 121 12.86 8.05 -4.11
CA MET A 121 14.24 8.44 -4.43
C MET A 121 14.33 9.66 -5.35
N ARG A 122 13.28 10.03 -6.07
CA ARG A 122 13.36 11.03 -7.14
C ARG A 122 12.43 12.24 -6.99
N CYS A 123 11.52 12.22 -6.03
CA CYS A 123 10.49 13.25 -5.89
C CYS A 123 10.61 14.02 -4.57
N LYS A 124 10.29 15.30 -4.61
CA LYS A 124 10.30 16.21 -3.46
C LYS A 124 8.91 16.46 -2.89
N THR A 125 7.87 16.12 -3.63
CA THR A 125 6.48 16.32 -3.22
C THR A 125 5.62 15.12 -3.61
N ALA A 126 4.48 14.97 -2.94
CA ALA A 126 3.50 13.92 -3.25
C ALA A 126 3.02 14.02 -4.71
N ARG A 127 2.72 15.23 -5.22
CA ARG A 127 2.28 15.44 -6.61
C ARG A 127 3.34 15.03 -7.62
N GLN A 128 4.63 15.34 -7.38
CA GLN A 128 5.71 14.89 -8.25
C GLN A 128 5.80 13.36 -8.28
N ALA A 129 5.63 12.71 -7.14
CA ALA A 129 5.65 11.25 -7.07
C ALA A 129 4.48 10.63 -7.85
N ILE A 130 3.27 11.14 -7.70
CA ILE A 130 2.08 10.70 -8.45
C ILE A 130 2.31 10.85 -9.96
N GLN A 131 2.78 12.01 -10.42
CA GLN A 131 3.02 12.27 -11.83
C GLN A 131 4.13 11.38 -12.41
N LEU A 132 5.22 11.18 -11.67
CA LEU A 132 6.30 10.30 -12.09
C LEU A 132 5.82 8.85 -12.24
N MET A 133 5.14 8.34 -11.22
CA MET A 133 4.62 6.96 -11.21
C MET A 133 3.55 6.76 -12.29
N GLY A 134 2.65 7.73 -12.48
CA GLY A 134 1.66 7.73 -13.55
C GLY A 134 2.31 7.65 -14.93
N ALA A 135 3.29 8.52 -15.20
CA ALA A 135 4.03 8.49 -16.47
C ALA A 135 4.80 7.17 -16.69
N MET A 136 5.33 6.56 -15.63
CA MET A 136 6.00 5.25 -15.72
C MET A 136 5.01 4.15 -16.12
N VAL A 137 3.86 4.05 -15.46
CA VAL A 137 2.88 2.99 -15.78
C VAL A 137 2.21 3.20 -17.13
N GLU A 138 1.96 4.43 -17.53
CA GLU A 138 1.43 4.74 -18.87
C GLU A 138 2.41 4.30 -19.97
N LYS A 139 3.70 4.55 -19.79
CA LYS A 139 4.72 4.24 -20.78
C LYS A 139 5.11 2.78 -20.84
N TYR A 140 5.31 2.17 -19.67
CA TYR A 140 5.92 0.84 -19.55
C TYR A 140 4.94 -0.26 -19.21
N GLY A 141 3.68 0.05 -18.95
CA GLY A 141 2.69 -0.88 -18.44
C GLY A 141 2.75 -1.06 -16.94
N PHE A 142 1.70 -1.64 -16.40
CA PHE A 142 1.58 -1.93 -14.98
C PHE A 142 1.35 -3.43 -14.75
N THR A 143 2.05 -3.97 -13.78
CA THR A 143 1.78 -5.29 -13.20
C THR A 143 1.94 -5.22 -11.70
N TYR A 144 1.14 -6.00 -10.97
CA TYR A 144 1.34 -6.11 -9.53
C TYR A 144 2.30 -7.27 -9.22
N TYR A 145 3.18 -7.07 -8.23
CA TYR A 145 4.22 -8.03 -7.87
C TYR A 145 3.69 -9.43 -7.50
N TRP A 146 2.55 -9.51 -6.82
CA TRP A 146 1.95 -10.76 -6.35
C TRP A 146 0.94 -11.39 -7.32
N GLY A 147 0.70 -10.81 -8.48
CA GLY A 147 -0.19 -11.40 -9.47
C GLY A 147 -0.76 -10.42 -10.48
N PRO A 148 -1.06 -10.91 -11.68
CA PRO A 148 -1.58 -10.08 -12.75
C PRO A 148 -3.02 -9.61 -12.51
N THR A 149 -3.74 -10.19 -11.54
CA THR A 149 -5.15 -9.90 -11.27
C THR A 149 -5.36 -8.83 -10.22
N ALA A 150 -4.29 -8.11 -9.85
CA ALA A 150 -4.35 -7.10 -8.81
C ALA A 150 -4.03 -5.71 -9.34
N GLY A 151 -4.80 -4.72 -8.87
CA GLY A 151 -4.43 -3.32 -8.84
C GLY A 151 -3.65 -2.97 -7.58
N CYS A 152 -3.25 -1.72 -7.46
CA CYS A 152 -2.64 -1.23 -6.24
C CYS A 152 -3.19 0.12 -5.82
N ALA A 153 -3.21 0.36 -4.52
CA ALA A 153 -3.34 1.68 -3.93
C ALA A 153 -2.02 2.08 -3.27
N ILE A 154 -1.65 3.33 -3.46
CA ILE A 154 -0.42 3.92 -2.92
C ILE A 154 -0.84 5.14 -2.09
N PRO A 155 -0.86 5.06 -0.75
CA PRO A 155 -0.95 6.24 0.08
C PRO A 155 0.36 7.03 -0.04
N ILE A 156 0.24 8.34 -0.32
CA ILE A 156 1.36 9.25 -0.53
C ILE A 156 1.13 10.49 0.31
N VAL A 157 2.10 10.86 1.11
CA VAL A 157 2.03 12.07 1.93
C VAL A 157 3.32 12.86 1.82
N ASP A 158 3.19 14.17 1.90
CA ASP A 158 4.30 15.09 2.14
C ASP A 158 3.92 16.08 3.28
N GLU A 159 4.66 17.17 3.42
CA GLU A 159 4.40 18.17 4.47
C GLU A 159 3.10 18.96 4.28
N LYS A 160 2.49 18.92 3.10
CA LYS A 160 1.33 19.74 2.70
C LYS A 160 0.11 18.93 2.35
N GLU A 161 0.28 17.76 1.76
CA GLU A 161 -0.80 17.01 1.14
C GLU A 161 -0.74 15.52 1.48
N ALA A 162 -1.92 14.90 1.50
CA ALA A 162 -2.10 13.46 1.56
C ALA A 162 -2.96 12.99 0.37
N TRP A 163 -2.56 11.89 -0.25
CA TRP A 163 -3.17 11.35 -1.46
C TRP A 163 -3.31 9.84 -1.37
N ILE A 164 -4.33 9.31 -2.03
CA ILE A 164 -4.42 7.89 -2.38
C ILE A 164 -4.36 7.80 -3.90
N MET A 165 -3.34 7.16 -4.44
CA MET A 165 -3.21 6.84 -5.86
C MET A 165 -3.60 5.39 -6.09
N GLU A 166 -4.55 5.16 -6.99
CA GLU A 166 -4.97 3.82 -7.40
C GLU A 166 -4.59 3.56 -8.85
N ILE A 167 -4.04 2.37 -9.12
CA ILE A 167 -3.52 1.98 -10.44
C ILE A 167 -4.09 0.61 -10.80
N PHE A 168 -4.59 0.51 -12.03
CA PHE A 168 -5.07 -0.73 -12.62
C PHE A 168 -4.40 -1.00 -13.97
N GLY A 169 -4.42 -2.25 -14.40
CA GLY A 169 -3.80 -2.67 -15.65
C GLY A 169 -4.54 -2.16 -16.89
N PRO A 170 -3.90 -2.27 -18.06
CA PRO A 170 -4.41 -1.72 -19.32
C PRO A 170 -5.30 -2.68 -20.11
N GLY A 171 -5.54 -3.89 -19.61
CA GLY A 171 -6.23 -4.95 -20.34
C GLY A 171 -5.31 -5.86 -21.16
N LYS A 172 -5.86 -6.98 -21.61
CA LYS A 172 -5.12 -8.09 -22.26
C LYS A 172 -4.47 -7.73 -23.59
N ASP A 173 -5.06 -6.80 -24.33
CA ASP A 173 -4.65 -6.43 -25.70
C ASP A 173 -3.59 -5.32 -25.73
N TRP A 174 -3.18 -4.82 -24.57
CA TRP A 174 -2.14 -3.80 -24.52
C TRP A 174 -0.77 -4.35 -24.93
N ILE A 175 -0.02 -3.53 -25.67
CA ILE A 175 1.36 -3.81 -26.09
C ILE A 175 2.30 -2.64 -25.78
N PRO A 176 3.53 -2.88 -25.29
CA PRO A 176 4.47 -1.84 -24.84
C PRO A 176 4.85 -0.80 -25.90
N SER A 177 4.84 -1.17 -27.16
CA SER A 177 5.16 -0.27 -28.29
C SER A 177 3.94 0.43 -28.89
N GLY A 178 2.75 0.22 -28.29
CA GLY A 178 1.49 0.78 -28.76
C GLY A 178 1.32 2.26 -28.42
N LYS A 179 0.26 2.84 -28.99
CA LYS A 179 -0.13 4.24 -28.70
C LYS A 179 -0.97 4.37 -27.43
N LYS A 180 -1.42 3.24 -26.85
CA LYS A 180 -2.29 3.21 -25.68
C LYS A 180 -1.49 3.23 -24.40
N PRO A 181 -1.95 3.97 -23.37
CA PRO A 181 -1.35 3.92 -22.05
C PRO A 181 -1.30 2.50 -21.48
N GLY A 182 -0.22 2.17 -20.79
CA GLY A 182 0.02 0.86 -20.19
C GLY A 182 -0.66 0.65 -18.84
N ALA A 183 -1.50 1.57 -18.42
CA ALA A 183 -2.31 1.51 -17.20
C ALA A 183 -3.44 2.53 -17.26
N VAL A 184 -4.38 2.40 -16.33
CA VAL A 184 -5.30 3.48 -15.92
C VAL A 184 -5.07 3.77 -14.45
N TRP A 185 -5.00 5.05 -14.10
CA TRP A 185 -4.74 5.46 -12.72
C TRP A 185 -5.48 6.74 -12.35
N CYS A 186 -5.81 6.86 -11.09
CA CYS A 186 -6.37 8.06 -10.49
C CYS A 186 -5.77 8.24 -9.08
N ALA A 187 -5.49 9.48 -8.71
CA ALA A 187 -5.12 9.85 -7.37
C ALA A 187 -6.12 10.87 -6.84
N GLN A 188 -6.66 10.63 -5.65
CA GLN A 188 -7.55 11.55 -4.94
C GLN A 188 -6.84 12.11 -3.71
N ARG A 189 -6.88 13.44 -3.58
CA ARG A 189 -6.37 14.14 -2.39
C ARG A 189 -7.30 13.90 -1.21
N VAL A 190 -6.71 13.64 -0.05
CA VAL A 190 -7.44 13.63 1.21
C VAL A 190 -7.64 15.09 1.65
N PRO A 191 -8.86 15.56 1.91
CA PRO A 191 -9.11 16.92 2.37
C PRO A 191 -8.34 17.26 3.65
N ASP A 192 -7.92 18.51 3.78
CA ASP A 192 -7.19 18.95 4.97
C ASP A 192 -8.03 18.78 6.24
N GLY A 193 -7.42 18.19 7.25
CA GLY A 193 -8.09 17.89 8.52
C GLY A 193 -8.96 16.64 8.50
N GLU A 194 -8.99 15.89 7.40
CA GLU A 194 -9.68 14.61 7.31
C GLU A 194 -8.71 13.42 7.34
N VAL A 195 -9.28 12.24 7.52
CA VAL A 195 -8.59 10.95 7.52
C VAL A 195 -9.25 10.01 6.52
N THR A 196 -8.45 9.17 5.90
CA THR A 196 -8.90 8.10 5.01
C THR A 196 -8.31 6.77 5.45
N CYS A 197 -8.89 5.68 4.98
CA CYS A 197 -8.37 4.33 5.14
C CYS A 197 -8.57 3.56 3.84
N ASN A 198 -7.54 2.86 3.43
CA ASN A 198 -7.63 1.84 2.40
C ASN A 198 -7.29 0.49 3.03
N ALA A 199 -8.05 -0.54 2.72
CA ALA A 199 -7.87 -1.88 3.26
C ALA A 199 -8.07 -2.95 2.17
N ASN A 200 -7.18 -2.94 1.19
CA ASN A 200 -7.14 -3.87 0.06
C ASN A 200 -8.35 -3.84 -0.87
N ARG A 201 -9.02 -2.69 -0.99
CA ARG A 201 -10.02 -2.46 -2.02
C ARG A 201 -9.97 -1.02 -2.53
N SER A 202 -10.44 -0.79 -3.74
CA SER A 202 -10.55 0.55 -4.32
C SER A 202 -11.51 1.42 -3.52
N ARG A 203 -11.11 2.69 -3.29
CA ARG A 203 -11.85 3.65 -2.43
C ARG A 203 -12.26 4.91 -3.15
N ILE A 204 -11.61 5.27 -4.26
CA ILE A 204 -11.95 6.45 -5.05
C ILE A 204 -13.36 6.26 -5.61
N GLY A 205 -14.21 7.26 -5.43
CA GLY A 205 -15.59 7.28 -5.89
C GLY A 205 -15.77 7.99 -7.24
N GLU A 206 -16.60 9.03 -7.27
CA GLU A 206 -16.74 9.90 -8.42
C GLU A 206 -15.44 10.70 -8.63
N VAL A 207 -15.02 10.83 -9.88
CA VAL A 207 -13.77 11.50 -10.25
C VAL A 207 -14.11 12.73 -11.06
N ASP A 208 -13.56 13.86 -10.66
CA ASP A 208 -13.59 15.12 -11.41
C ASP A 208 -12.16 15.47 -11.90
N PRO A 209 -11.76 15.01 -13.10
CA PRO A 209 -10.41 15.22 -13.60
C PRO A 209 -10.09 16.70 -13.93
N ASP A 210 -11.10 17.56 -14.01
CA ASP A 210 -10.91 19.01 -14.22
C ASP A 210 -10.52 19.72 -12.91
N ASN A 211 -10.75 19.09 -11.77
CA ASN A 211 -10.37 19.59 -10.46
C ASN A 211 -8.97 19.09 -10.05
N ALA A 212 -7.93 19.65 -10.62
CA ALA A 212 -6.53 19.27 -10.36
C ALA A 212 -6.06 19.50 -8.91
N ASP A 213 -6.80 20.24 -8.09
CA ASP A 213 -6.51 20.37 -6.66
C ASP A 213 -6.87 19.10 -5.88
N CYS A 214 -7.89 18.38 -6.33
CA CYS A 214 -8.41 17.19 -5.67
C CYS A 214 -8.08 15.89 -6.41
N TYR A 215 -7.88 15.94 -7.73
CA TYR A 215 -7.66 14.75 -8.55
C TYR A 215 -6.50 14.90 -9.51
N LEU A 216 -5.73 13.85 -9.65
CA LEU A 216 -4.77 13.66 -10.74
C LEU A 216 -5.09 12.31 -11.37
N ALA A 217 -5.18 12.23 -12.69
CA ALA A 217 -5.60 11.00 -13.37
C ALA A 217 -4.95 10.85 -14.75
N SER A 218 -4.88 9.61 -15.22
CA SER A 218 -4.50 9.31 -16.60
C SER A 218 -5.58 9.76 -17.56
N ALA A 219 -5.20 10.18 -18.76
CA ALA A 219 -6.14 10.72 -19.76
C ALA A 219 -7.16 9.68 -20.27
N ASN A 220 -6.91 8.39 -20.02
CA ASN A 220 -7.72 7.28 -20.53
C ASN A 220 -8.76 6.74 -19.55
N ILE A 221 -9.07 7.45 -18.45
CA ILE A 221 -9.99 6.95 -17.40
C ILE A 221 -11.39 6.60 -17.92
N TYR A 222 -11.89 7.29 -18.93
CA TYR A 222 -13.18 7.00 -19.55
C TYR A 222 -13.05 6.08 -20.76
N SER A 223 -12.08 6.35 -21.62
CA SER A 223 -11.92 5.62 -22.89
C SER A 223 -11.54 4.15 -22.70
N LEU A 224 -10.74 3.83 -21.67
CA LEU A 224 -10.44 2.44 -21.35
C LEU A 224 -11.66 1.71 -20.79
N ALA A 225 -12.44 2.37 -19.92
CA ALA A 225 -13.66 1.80 -19.36
C ALA A 225 -14.69 1.48 -20.45
N GLU A 226 -14.83 2.38 -21.42
CA GLU A 226 -15.72 2.17 -22.57
C GLU A 226 -15.20 1.05 -23.50
N GLU A 227 -13.90 1.04 -23.81
CA GLU A 227 -13.26 0.02 -24.64
C GLU A 227 -13.43 -1.39 -24.06
N LEU A 228 -13.31 -1.52 -22.73
CA LEU A 228 -13.44 -2.81 -22.01
C LEU A 228 -14.89 -3.13 -21.62
N GLU A 229 -15.85 -2.33 -22.06
CA GLU A 229 -17.28 -2.47 -21.74
C GLU A 229 -17.60 -2.45 -20.23
N LEU A 230 -16.74 -1.83 -19.42
CA LEU A 230 -16.93 -1.68 -17.97
C LEU A 230 -17.85 -0.51 -17.62
N TRP A 231 -17.98 0.44 -18.53
CA TRP A 231 -18.81 1.64 -18.36
C TRP A 231 -19.30 2.15 -19.72
N ARG A 232 -20.41 2.90 -19.72
CA ARG A 232 -20.98 3.53 -20.93
C ARG A 232 -21.26 5.00 -20.69
N PRO A 233 -21.01 5.88 -21.68
CA PRO A 233 -21.36 7.28 -21.61
C PRO A 233 -22.82 7.50 -21.24
N GLY A 234 -23.08 8.47 -20.35
CA GLY A 234 -24.41 8.78 -19.83
C GLY A 234 -24.78 8.03 -18.55
N SER A 235 -23.98 7.07 -18.09
CA SER A 235 -24.10 6.46 -16.77
C SER A 235 -23.17 7.16 -15.77
N PRO A 236 -23.50 7.16 -14.45
CA PRO A 236 -22.56 7.62 -13.43
C PRO A 236 -21.21 6.88 -13.54
N PHE A 237 -20.11 7.61 -13.46
CA PHE A 237 -18.78 7.03 -13.43
C PHE A 237 -18.27 7.02 -12.00
N VAL A 238 -18.26 5.84 -11.40
CA VAL A 238 -17.74 5.62 -10.04
C VAL A 238 -16.51 4.73 -10.16
N TRP A 239 -15.34 5.28 -9.90
CA TRP A 239 -14.04 4.65 -10.17
C TRP A 239 -13.93 3.24 -9.59
N HIS A 240 -14.23 3.07 -8.30
CA HIS A 240 -14.12 1.76 -7.63
C HIS A 240 -15.11 0.72 -8.17
N ASP A 241 -16.26 1.12 -8.70
CA ASP A 241 -17.24 0.20 -9.30
C ASP A 241 -16.82 -0.19 -10.72
N VAL A 242 -16.18 0.73 -11.44
CA VAL A 242 -15.73 0.51 -12.83
C VAL A 242 -14.49 -0.38 -12.85
N TYR A 243 -13.48 -0.09 -12.05
CA TYR A 243 -12.17 -0.72 -12.16
C TYR A 243 -11.84 -1.70 -11.05
N GLY A 244 -12.33 -1.46 -9.84
CA GLY A 244 -12.10 -2.29 -8.68
C GLY A 244 -13.04 -3.48 -8.55
N THR A 245 -12.77 -4.30 -7.55
CA THR A 245 -13.72 -5.31 -7.03
C THR A 245 -14.09 -4.95 -5.60
N PRO A 246 -15.25 -5.39 -5.11
CA PRO A 246 -15.74 -5.06 -3.76
C PRO A 246 -14.80 -5.51 -2.63
N GLY A 247 -13.91 -6.47 -2.93
CA GLY A 247 -13.07 -7.11 -1.92
C GLY A 247 -13.82 -8.12 -1.07
N GLY A 248 -13.23 -8.50 0.06
CA GLY A 248 -13.81 -9.42 1.02
C GLY A 248 -14.39 -8.70 2.25
N ARG A 249 -15.04 -9.47 3.11
CA ARG A 249 -15.56 -9.02 4.40
C ARG A 249 -14.50 -8.31 5.25
N GLU A 250 -13.29 -8.86 5.29
CA GLU A 250 -12.18 -8.33 6.05
C GLU A 250 -11.69 -6.96 5.55
N ASN A 251 -11.96 -6.62 4.28
CA ASN A 251 -11.61 -5.33 3.73
C ASN A 251 -12.55 -4.25 4.29
N SER A 252 -13.87 -4.47 4.15
CA SER A 252 -14.87 -3.52 4.63
C SER A 252 -14.81 -3.32 6.15
N LEU A 253 -14.61 -4.40 6.91
CA LEU A 253 -14.54 -4.30 8.37
C LEU A 253 -13.32 -3.51 8.87
N ARG A 254 -12.15 -3.64 8.23
CA ARG A 254 -10.98 -2.84 8.58
C ARG A 254 -11.17 -1.36 8.29
N GLU A 255 -11.75 -1.02 7.14
CA GLU A 255 -12.08 0.36 6.81
C GLU A 255 -13.09 0.95 7.80
N TRP A 256 -14.18 0.23 8.04
CA TRP A 256 -15.17 0.63 9.05
C TRP A 256 -14.50 0.88 10.41
N ALA A 257 -13.68 -0.05 10.87
CA ALA A 257 -13.06 0.07 12.18
C ALA A 257 -12.17 1.31 12.31
N VAL A 258 -11.34 1.61 11.29
CA VAL A 258 -10.51 2.82 11.29
C VAL A 258 -11.37 4.07 11.29
N LEU A 259 -12.34 4.18 10.37
CA LEU A 259 -13.17 5.37 10.23
C LEU A 259 -14.05 5.58 11.46
N ASN A 260 -14.68 4.52 11.98
CA ASN A 260 -15.53 4.57 13.16
C ASN A 260 -14.75 4.88 14.47
N ARG A 261 -13.47 4.40 14.57
CA ARG A 261 -12.61 4.74 15.72
C ARG A 261 -12.19 6.21 15.71
N LEU A 262 -11.98 6.78 14.55
CA LEU A 262 -11.53 8.17 14.42
C LEU A 262 -12.69 9.18 14.37
N ALA A 263 -13.86 8.76 13.86
CA ALA A 263 -15.05 9.60 13.76
C ALA A 263 -16.30 8.87 14.29
N PRO A 264 -16.36 8.50 15.59
CA PRO A 264 -17.50 7.79 16.16
C PRO A 264 -18.82 8.56 16.11
N SER A 265 -18.78 9.89 16.01
CA SER A 265 -19.99 10.71 15.84
C SER A 265 -20.75 10.41 14.56
N MET A 266 -20.07 9.90 13.53
CA MET A 266 -20.69 9.51 12.26
C MET A 266 -21.56 8.25 12.36
N ARG A 267 -21.38 7.44 13.40
CA ARG A 267 -22.13 6.21 13.67
C ARG A 267 -22.18 5.29 12.44
N LEU A 268 -21.03 5.08 11.79
CA LEU A 268 -20.93 4.21 10.64
C LEU A 268 -21.31 2.78 11.05
N GLU A 269 -22.22 2.18 10.31
CA GLU A 269 -22.62 0.80 10.50
C GLU A 269 -21.89 -0.10 9.50
N ALA A 270 -21.43 -1.27 9.94
CA ALA A 270 -20.86 -2.30 9.08
C ALA A 270 -21.68 -3.57 9.16
N THR A 271 -22.02 -4.12 7.99
CA THR A 271 -22.71 -5.41 7.86
C THR A 271 -21.73 -6.57 7.70
N GLY A 272 -20.51 -6.28 7.28
CA GLY A 272 -19.51 -7.24 6.85
C GLY A 272 -19.80 -7.81 5.44
N ASP A 273 -20.71 -7.19 4.71
CA ASP A 273 -20.97 -7.46 3.31
C ASP A 273 -20.29 -6.33 2.48
N PRO A 274 -19.18 -6.61 1.77
CA PRO A 274 -18.41 -5.58 1.09
C PRO A 274 -19.19 -4.86 -0.02
N GLU A 275 -20.24 -5.48 -0.55
CA GLU A 275 -21.14 -4.85 -1.55
C GLU A 275 -22.04 -3.78 -0.92
N LYS A 276 -22.42 -3.96 0.34
CA LYS A 276 -23.28 -3.04 1.09
C LYS A 276 -22.51 -2.03 1.89
N ASP A 277 -21.33 -2.42 2.37
CA ASP A 277 -20.47 -1.59 3.21
C ASP A 277 -19.75 -0.54 2.36
N ARG A 278 -20.44 0.56 2.05
CA ARG A 278 -19.92 1.71 1.29
C ARG A 278 -19.68 2.87 2.25
N PHE A 279 -18.42 3.10 2.60
CA PHE A 279 -18.02 4.18 3.50
C PHE A 279 -17.51 5.38 2.70
N PRO A 280 -17.60 6.62 3.26
CA PRO A 280 -17.01 7.80 2.62
C PRO A 280 -15.52 7.59 2.35
N PHE A 281 -14.99 8.21 1.29
CA PHE A 281 -13.55 8.19 0.98
C PHE A 281 -12.72 8.68 2.17
N SER A 282 -13.17 9.77 2.80
CA SER A 282 -12.54 10.34 3.99
C SER A 282 -13.58 10.83 4.97
N VAL A 283 -13.19 11.04 6.22
CA VAL A 283 -14.03 11.56 7.30
C VAL A 283 -13.24 12.57 8.13
N LYS A 284 -13.96 13.54 8.67
CA LYS A 284 -13.39 14.46 9.69
C LYS A 284 -13.33 13.74 11.03
N PRO A 285 -12.16 13.56 11.62
CA PRO A 285 -12.06 12.88 12.92
C PRO A 285 -12.63 13.75 14.04
N ASP A 286 -13.26 13.11 15.03
CA ASP A 286 -13.86 13.82 16.17
C ASP A 286 -12.82 14.43 17.13
N ALA A 287 -11.58 13.96 17.06
CA ALA A 287 -10.48 14.44 17.87
C ALA A 287 -9.17 14.47 17.06
N LYS A 288 -8.18 15.22 17.55
CA LYS A 288 -6.87 15.28 16.93
C LYS A 288 -6.21 13.90 16.86
N VAL A 289 -5.86 13.47 15.66
CA VAL A 289 -5.16 12.20 15.41
C VAL A 289 -3.68 12.39 15.66
N SER A 290 -3.17 11.75 16.71
CA SER A 290 -1.74 11.73 17.05
C SER A 290 -1.08 10.43 16.55
N VAL A 291 0.26 10.41 16.55
CA VAL A 291 1.04 9.18 16.27
C VAL A 291 0.62 8.05 17.22
N VAL A 292 0.36 8.35 18.51
CA VAL A 292 -0.07 7.35 19.49
C VAL A 292 -1.45 6.78 19.14
N VAL A 293 -2.38 7.59 18.64
CA VAL A 293 -3.68 7.11 18.15
C VAL A 293 -3.48 6.16 16.97
N LEU A 294 -2.60 6.49 16.01
CA LEU A 294 -2.29 5.61 14.90
C LEU A 294 -1.61 4.31 15.36
N MET A 295 -0.69 4.36 16.33
CA MET A 295 -0.10 3.17 16.95
C MET A 295 -1.17 2.27 17.58
N SER A 296 -2.18 2.87 18.23
CA SER A 296 -3.31 2.11 18.80
C SER A 296 -4.16 1.46 17.72
N LEU A 297 -4.46 2.19 16.63
CA LEU A 297 -5.22 1.64 15.51
C LEU A 297 -4.53 0.45 14.84
N THR A 298 -3.21 0.50 14.67
CA THR A 298 -2.47 -0.65 14.10
C THR A 298 -2.48 -1.89 15.00
N ARG A 299 -2.95 -1.77 16.25
CA ARG A 299 -3.13 -2.85 17.23
C ARG A 299 -4.59 -3.25 17.42
N ASP A 300 -5.50 -2.69 16.65
CA ASP A 300 -6.93 -2.92 16.80
C ASP A 300 -7.32 -4.32 16.30
N GLY A 301 -8.02 -5.06 17.16
CA GLY A 301 -8.58 -6.38 16.88
C GLY A 301 -10.11 -6.37 17.05
N TYR A 302 -10.77 -5.24 16.77
CA TYR A 302 -12.21 -5.01 16.89
C TYR A 302 -12.74 -5.07 18.34
N GLN A 303 -11.86 -4.96 19.35
CA GLN A 303 -12.26 -5.04 20.75
C GLN A 303 -13.39 -4.03 21.08
N GLY A 304 -14.40 -4.52 21.80
CA GLY A 304 -15.55 -3.72 22.22
C GLY A 304 -16.56 -3.43 21.12
N THR A 305 -16.48 -4.11 19.98
CA THR A 305 -17.45 -4.03 18.87
C THR A 305 -18.23 -5.34 18.74
N GLN A 306 -19.24 -5.37 17.86
CA GLN A 306 -19.95 -6.60 17.49
C GLN A 306 -19.05 -7.64 16.76
N PHE A 307 -17.88 -7.26 16.32
CA PHE A 307 -16.90 -8.13 15.66
C PHE A 307 -15.76 -8.57 16.58
N ASP A 308 -15.87 -8.27 17.87
CA ASP A 308 -14.89 -8.70 18.88
C ASP A 308 -14.95 -10.21 19.07
N ILE A 309 -14.01 -10.90 18.44
CA ILE A 309 -13.91 -12.37 18.45
C ILE A 309 -13.72 -12.93 19.86
N THR A 310 -13.20 -12.13 20.81
CA THR A 310 -13.01 -12.58 22.19
C THR A 310 -14.32 -12.81 22.95
N ASN A 311 -15.45 -12.38 22.36
CA ASN A 311 -16.79 -12.64 22.88
C ASN A 311 -17.41 -13.94 22.34
N HIS A 312 -16.73 -14.64 21.45
CA HIS A 312 -17.19 -15.92 20.92
C HIS A 312 -17.26 -16.99 22.01
N GLU A 313 -18.29 -17.85 21.97
CA GLU A 313 -18.55 -18.86 23.00
C GLU A 313 -17.37 -19.83 23.24
N GLY A 314 -16.59 -20.14 22.20
CA GLY A 314 -15.37 -20.94 22.31
C GLY A 314 -14.34 -20.39 23.27
N PHE A 315 -14.38 -19.07 23.56
CA PHE A 315 -13.55 -18.44 24.57
C PHE A 315 -14.22 -18.33 25.94
N HIS A 316 -15.40 -18.94 26.13
CA HIS A 316 -16.15 -18.88 27.39
C HIS A 316 -16.45 -20.27 27.98
N PRO A 317 -15.45 -21.15 28.19
CA PRO A 317 -15.68 -22.48 28.78
C PRO A 317 -16.34 -22.34 30.16
N GLY A 318 -17.50 -23.01 30.34
CA GLY A 318 -18.28 -22.91 31.56
C GLY A 318 -18.86 -21.51 31.85
N GLY A 319 -19.05 -20.70 30.80
CA GLY A 319 -19.63 -19.36 30.91
C GLY A 319 -18.67 -18.26 31.39
N LYS A 320 -17.39 -18.59 31.57
CA LYS A 320 -16.35 -17.62 31.97
C LYS A 320 -15.38 -17.36 30.83
N LYS A 321 -15.06 -16.06 30.61
CA LYS A 321 -14.07 -15.68 29.60
C LYS A 321 -12.71 -16.29 29.92
N SER A 322 -12.16 -17.02 28.95
CA SER A 322 -10.82 -17.60 29.05
C SER A 322 -9.73 -16.51 29.13
N PRO A 323 -8.69 -16.67 29.94
CA PRO A 323 -7.52 -15.78 29.89
C PRO A 323 -6.75 -15.87 28.56
N LEU A 324 -7.01 -16.90 27.75
CA LEU A 324 -6.44 -17.05 26.41
C LEU A 324 -7.27 -16.35 25.32
N ALA A 325 -8.42 -15.75 25.69
CA ALA A 325 -9.24 -15.02 24.74
C ALA A 325 -8.46 -13.82 24.17
N SER A 326 -8.11 -13.90 22.89
CA SER A 326 -7.32 -12.87 22.18
C SER A 326 -7.77 -12.79 20.74
N PRO A 327 -7.88 -11.60 20.13
CA PRO A 327 -8.09 -11.47 18.69
C PRO A 327 -6.85 -11.86 17.89
N PHE A 328 -5.71 -12.03 18.56
CA PHE A 328 -4.39 -12.34 18.00
C PHE A 328 -3.90 -13.73 18.40
N GLY A 329 -4.81 -14.69 18.58
CA GLY A 329 -4.49 -16.08 18.83
C GLY A 329 -3.85 -16.76 17.62
N SER A 330 -3.06 -17.81 17.84
CA SER A 330 -2.56 -18.65 16.74
C SER A 330 -3.70 -19.37 16.01
N SER A 331 -3.47 -19.77 14.75
CA SER A 331 -4.42 -20.61 14.00
C SER A 331 -4.82 -21.85 14.80
N ASP A 332 -3.84 -22.52 15.42
CA ASP A 332 -4.07 -23.73 16.21
C ASP A 332 -4.99 -23.48 17.42
N LEU A 333 -4.86 -22.30 18.07
CA LEU A 333 -5.76 -21.93 19.16
C LEU A 333 -7.18 -21.71 18.64
N PHE A 334 -7.34 -21.00 17.53
CA PHE A 334 -8.64 -20.77 16.93
C PHE A 334 -9.31 -22.06 16.48
N ASP A 335 -8.55 -22.96 15.85
CA ASP A 335 -9.03 -24.27 15.44
C ASP A 335 -9.46 -25.13 16.65
N LEU A 336 -8.66 -25.11 17.73
CA LEU A 336 -8.96 -25.83 18.96
C LEU A 336 -10.28 -25.39 19.60
N VAL A 337 -10.59 -24.09 19.54
CA VAL A 337 -11.84 -23.52 20.13
C VAL A 337 -12.95 -23.39 19.09
N GLY A 338 -12.77 -23.88 17.87
CA GLY A 338 -13.77 -23.86 16.81
C GLY A 338 -14.14 -22.47 16.29
N ILE A 339 -13.20 -21.51 16.33
CA ILE A 339 -13.42 -20.13 15.91
C ILE A 339 -12.75 -19.89 14.56
N LYS A 340 -13.48 -19.31 13.62
CA LYS A 340 -12.89 -18.69 12.42
C LYS A 340 -12.47 -17.27 12.76
N PRO A 341 -11.15 -16.94 12.75
CA PRO A 341 -10.69 -15.60 13.08
C PRO A 341 -11.16 -14.57 12.05
N GLU A 342 -11.55 -13.39 12.53
CA GLU A 342 -11.72 -12.21 11.67
C GLU A 342 -10.34 -11.57 11.43
N ARG A 343 -10.03 -11.23 10.18
CA ARG A 343 -8.82 -10.44 9.89
C ARG A 343 -9.05 -9.00 10.32
N CYS A 344 -8.40 -8.61 11.40
CA CYS A 344 -8.46 -7.26 11.97
C CYS A 344 -7.33 -6.35 11.45
N ILE A 345 -7.26 -5.12 11.95
CA ILE A 345 -6.21 -4.15 11.58
C ILE A 345 -4.85 -4.63 12.08
N GLY A 346 -4.76 -5.05 13.35
CA GLY A 346 -3.58 -5.72 13.87
C GLY A 346 -3.44 -7.12 13.26
N SER A 347 -2.36 -7.37 12.54
CA SER A 347 -2.11 -8.66 11.90
C SER A 347 -0.95 -9.38 12.56
N GLN A 348 -1.14 -10.69 12.83
CA GLN A 348 -0.08 -11.56 13.37
C GLN A 348 1.06 -11.79 12.38
N THR A 349 0.77 -11.65 11.10
CA THR A 349 1.70 -11.90 10.00
C THR A 349 2.36 -10.63 9.48
N SER A 350 2.24 -9.50 10.18
CA SER A 350 2.92 -8.27 9.78
C SER A 350 4.43 -8.44 9.89
N GLY A 351 5.14 -8.25 8.79
CA GLY A 351 6.60 -8.21 8.77
C GLY A 351 7.13 -6.90 9.33
N TYR A 352 6.39 -5.81 9.12
CA TYR A 352 6.63 -4.50 9.73
C TYR A 352 5.33 -3.68 9.76
N VAL A 353 5.32 -2.68 10.64
CA VAL A 353 4.34 -1.60 10.64
C VAL A 353 5.10 -0.29 10.82
N TYR A 354 4.75 0.73 10.05
CA TYR A 354 5.30 2.05 10.31
C TYR A 354 4.25 3.16 10.21
N ILE A 355 4.54 4.26 10.91
CA ILE A 355 3.76 5.48 10.92
C ILE A 355 4.69 6.61 10.52
N SER A 356 4.43 7.24 9.40
CA SER A 356 5.17 8.42 8.96
C SER A 356 4.50 9.68 9.47
N GLN A 357 5.31 10.52 10.10
CA GLN A 357 4.95 11.84 10.56
C GLN A 357 5.85 12.86 9.89
N VAL A 358 5.27 13.82 9.19
CA VAL A 358 6.00 14.92 8.53
C VAL A 358 5.61 16.23 9.20
N ARG A 359 6.58 17.11 9.45
CA ARG A 359 6.43 18.32 10.25
C ARG A 359 7.21 19.47 9.60
N ASP A 360 6.50 20.33 8.89
CA ASP A 360 7.05 21.47 8.14
C ASP A 360 7.74 22.54 9.00
N TRP A 361 7.42 22.56 10.31
CA TRP A 361 8.02 23.50 11.27
C TRP A 361 9.35 23.03 11.87
N LEU A 362 9.87 21.88 11.48
CA LEU A 362 11.15 21.35 11.94
C LEU A 362 12.18 21.35 10.83
N PRO A 363 13.50 21.42 11.19
CA PRO A 363 14.57 21.28 10.21
C PRO A 363 14.48 19.96 9.44
N ALA A 364 14.79 19.99 8.14
CA ALA A 364 14.65 18.86 7.22
C ALA A 364 15.16 17.50 7.76
N PRO A 365 16.33 17.39 8.45
CA PRO A 365 16.80 16.10 8.95
C PRO A 365 15.91 15.45 10.01
N VAL A 366 15.06 16.22 10.67
CA VAL A 366 14.15 15.76 11.75
C VAL A 366 12.68 16.06 11.47
N SER A 367 12.36 16.69 10.35
CA SER A 367 10.98 16.99 9.93
C SER A 367 10.19 15.72 9.67
N GLY A 368 10.77 14.78 8.94
CA GLY A 368 10.22 13.47 8.68
C GLY A 368 10.66 12.45 9.75
N CYS A 369 9.71 11.69 10.27
CA CYS A 369 9.96 10.60 11.22
C CYS A 369 9.10 9.39 10.85
N MET A 370 9.72 8.26 10.67
CA MET A 370 9.09 6.96 10.48
C MET A 370 9.16 6.18 11.78
N TRP A 371 8.04 6.05 12.48
CA TRP A 371 7.90 5.21 13.67
C TRP A 371 7.67 3.78 13.22
N SER A 372 8.66 2.92 13.38
CA SER A 372 8.65 1.58 12.80
C SER A 372 8.69 0.48 13.86
N THR A 373 8.03 -0.63 13.55
CA THR A 373 8.23 -1.93 14.21
C THR A 373 8.81 -2.91 13.20
N LEU A 374 9.52 -3.93 13.67
CA LEU A 374 9.75 -5.17 12.93
C LEU A 374 8.87 -6.24 13.54
N GLY A 375 7.98 -6.81 12.72
CA GLY A 375 6.93 -7.73 13.17
C GLY A 375 5.61 -7.03 13.56
N PRO A 376 4.66 -7.81 14.11
CA PRO A 376 3.32 -7.35 14.47
C PRO A 376 3.32 -6.20 15.47
N SER A 377 2.51 -5.18 15.23
CA SER A 377 2.45 -3.97 16.07
C SER A 377 2.03 -4.23 17.52
N PHE A 378 1.21 -5.26 17.77
CA PHE A 378 0.73 -5.60 19.11
C PHE A 378 1.74 -6.36 19.97
N THR A 379 2.80 -6.91 19.38
CA THR A 379 3.91 -7.57 20.09
C THR A 379 5.23 -6.80 20.04
N SER A 380 5.25 -5.68 19.29
CA SER A 380 6.47 -4.93 19.01
C SER A 380 6.40 -3.49 19.54
N CYS A 381 7.57 -2.90 19.78
CA CYS A 381 7.70 -1.49 20.12
C CYS A 381 8.00 -0.66 18.86
N PHE A 382 7.36 0.50 18.75
CA PHE A 382 7.67 1.48 17.72
C PHE A 382 8.93 2.25 18.07
N ALA A 383 9.92 2.23 17.18
CA ALA A 383 11.12 3.05 17.28
C ALA A 383 11.11 4.18 16.25
N PRO A 384 11.50 5.42 16.63
CA PRO A 384 11.56 6.53 15.69
C PRO A 384 12.82 6.45 14.82
N VAL A 385 12.62 6.57 13.50
CA VAL A 385 13.69 6.67 12.51
C VAL A 385 13.48 7.96 11.73
N TYR A 386 14.35 8.92 11.91
CA TYR A 386 14.24 10.22 11.24
C TYR A 386 14.76 10.18 9.81
N SER A 387 14.17 10.99 8.93
CA SER A 387 14.56 11.09 7.51
C SER A 387 16.02 11.50 7.31
N GLY A 388 16.62 12.14 8.32
CA GLY A 388 18.03 12.58 8.32
C GLY A 388 19.05 11.53 8.73
N VAL A 389 18.64 10.33 9.19
CA VAL A 389 19.61 9.29 9.60
C VAL A 389 20.44 8.82 8.41
N THR A 390 21.70 8.49 8.67
CA THR A 390 22.64 7.99 7.66
C THR A 390 22.94 6.51 7.82
N LYS A 391 22.56 5.92 8.96
CA LYS A 391 22.77 4.51 9.27
C LYS A 391 21.72 4.01 10.25
N ILE A 392 21.31 2.77 10.09
CA ILE A 392 20.46 2.01 11.00
C ILE A 392 21.24 0.79 11.49
N THR A 393 20.88 0.23 12.65
CA THR A 393 21.54 -0.96 13.21
C THR A 393 21.42 -2.15 12.26
N GLU A 394 22.40 -3.02 12.24
CA GLU A 394 22.42 -4.20 11.38
C GLU A 394 21.22 -5.13 11.62
N SER A 395 20.76 -5.25 12.87
CA SER A 395 19.59 -6.05 13.23
C SER A 395 18.27 -5.62 12.54
N TRP A 396 18.22 -4.39 12.04
CA TRP A 396 17.06 -3.86 11.31
C TRP A 396 17.25 -3.85 9.80
N SER A 397 18.49 -3.82 9.34
CA SER A 397 18.86 -3.57 7.94
C SER A 397 19.37 -4.81 7.18
N ARG A 398 19.60 -5.92 7.88
CA ARG A 398 20.05 -7.17 7.26
C ARG A 398 19.01 -8.25 7.37
N SER A 399 18.74 -8.91 6.25
CA SER A 399 18.06 -10.21 6.26
C SER A 399 18.93 -11.22 7.03
N PRO A 400 18.35 -12.05 7.91
CA PRO A 400 19.09 -13.16 8.50
C PRO A 400 19.67 -14.03 7.40
N ASP A 401 20.93 -14.40 7.58
CA ASP A 401 21.57 -15.37 6.71
C ASP A 401 21.05 -16.78 7.02
N PHE A 402 20.02 -17.18 6.30
CA PHE A 402 19.42 -18.52 6.43
C PHE A 402 20.37 -19.65 5.96
N SER A 403 21.53 -19.36 5.36
CA SER A 403 22.51 -20.37 5.01
C SER A 403 23.21 -20.99 6.24
N ARG A 404 22.96 -20.42 7.44
CA ARG A 404 23.53 -20.86 8.70
C ARG A 404 22.54 -21.56 9.64
N ILE A 405 21.29 -21.78 9.21
CA ILE A 405 20.30 -22.61 9.84
C ILE A 405 20.13 -23.88 8.98
#